data_1b147ba9305d71a2283fd564c144bf13
#
_entry.id   1b147ba9305d71a2283fd564c144bf13
#
_cell.length_a   1.000
_cell.length_b   1.000
_cell.length_c   1.000
_cell.angle_alpha   90.00
_cell.angle_beta   90.00
_cell.angle_gamma   90.00
#
_symmetry.space_group_name_H-M   'P 1'
#
loop_
_entity.id
_entity.type
_entity.pdbx_description
1 polymer ?
#
loop_
_entity_poly.entity_id
_entity_poly.type
_entity_poly.pdbx_seq_one_letter_code
_entity_poly.pdbx_strand_id
1 'polypeptide(L)'
;SLRRELASYNQEPLPLSVLIEAYMRPCLERHLNSGPGWRNYVRLLAHLASESASSDYAKTFFKYDSVNHAFFEEFKRSVPGVPEASVHWGFYFLQTANINLCLDTQLIDHQSDGLCSSTDIELIISYVKKFFSAGFEKAVR
;
A
#
# COMPACT_ATOMS: atom_id res chain seq x y z
N SER A 1 14.21 4.34 3.46
CA SER A 1 13.16 4.01 4.43
C SER A 1 12.38 5.27 4.83
N LEU A 2 11.14 5.10 5.28
CA LEU A 2 10.29 6.19 5.74
C LEU A 2 11.01 7.13 6.72
N ARG A 3 11.80 6.60 7.65
CA ARG A 3 12.56 7.41 8.62
C ARG A 3 13.59 8.32 7.96
N ARG A 4 14.27 7.87 6.90
CA ARG A 4 15.24 8.69 6.15
C ARG A 4 14.53 9.81 5.39
N GLU A 5 13.39 9.51 4.80
CA GLU A 5 12.58 10.48 4.08
C GLU A 5 12.00 11.52 5.03
N LEU A 6 11.49 11.09 6.19
CA LEU A 6 11.04 11.99 7.25
C LEU A 6 12.15 12.94 7.74
N ALA A 7 13.35 12.44 7.92
CA ALA A 7 14.50 13.24 8.35
C ALA A 7 14.88 14.31 7.31
N SER A 8 14.69 14.02 6.02
CA SER A 8 15.01 14.96 4.93
C SER A 8 14.03 16.12 4.80
N TYR A 9 12.81 15.99 5.33
CA TYR A 9 11.75 17.00 5.26
C TYR A 9 11.59 17.86 6.52
N ASN A 10 12.56 17.86 7.44
CA ASN A 10 12.56 18.70 8.64
C ASN A 10 11.24 18.73 9.44
N GLN A 11 10.63 17.56 9.65
CA GLN A 11 9.34 17.38 10.32
C GLN A 11 8.12 17.92 9.56
N GLU A 12 8.27 18.42 8.35
CA GLU A 12 7.11 18.74 7.51
C GLU A 12 6.45 17.44 7.00
N PRO A 13 5.13 17.46 6.75
CA PRO A 13 4.44 16.32 6.17
C PRO A 13 5.02 15.98 4.78
N LEU A 14 5.24 14.69 4.53
CA LEU A 14 5.66 14.22 3.21
C LEU A 14 4.55 14.48 2.17
N PRO A 15 4.92 14.81 0.92
CA PRO A 15 3.96 14.82 -0.16
C PRO A 15 3.24 13.47 -0.28
N LEU A 16 1.95 13.50 -0.54
CA LEU A 16 1.12 12.30 -0.59
C LEU A 16 1.63 11.28 -1.61
N SER A 17 2.08 11.73 -2.78
CA SER A 17 2.67 10.88 -3.82
C SER A 17 3.93 10.16 -3.34
N VAL A 18 4.76 10.82 -2.54
CA VAL A 18 5.98 10.23 -1.95
C VAL A 18 5.64 9.13 -0.95
N LEU A 19 4.62 9.36 -0.10
CA LEU A 19 4.15 8.36 0.85
C LEU A 19 3.59 7.12 0.17
N ILE A 20 2.78 7.31 -0.87
CA ILE A 20 2.19 6.22 -1.65
C ILE A 20 3.30 5.36 -2.26
N GLU A 21 4.28 5.99 -2.90
CA GLU A 21 5.40 5.28 -3.49
C GLU A 21 6.25 4.55 -2.44
N ALA A 22 6.57 5.21 -1.33
CA ALA A 22 7.33 4.61 -0.23
C ALA A 22 6.62 3.38 0.36
N TYR A 23 5.29 3.38 0.37
CA TYR A 23 4.50 2.26 0.85
C TYR A 23 4.45 1.10 -0.14
N MET A 24 4.26 1.39 -1.42
CA MET A 24 3.99 0.38 -2.46
C MET A 24 5.26 -0.23 -3.07
N ARG A 25 6.27 0.59 -3.36
CA ARG A 25 7.46 0.16 -4.11
C ARG A 25 8.20 -1.02 -3.48
N PRO A 26 8.48 -1.06 -2.17
CA PRO A 26 9.25 -2.17 -1.60
C PRO A 26 8.62 -3.53 -1.82
N CYS A 27 7.31 -3.64 -1.71
CA CYS A 27 6.59 -4.89 -1.91
C CYS A 27 6.62 -5.32 -3.39
N LEU A 28 6.36 -4.39 -4.31
CA LEU A 28 6.35 -4.65 -5.74
C LEU A 28 7.73 -5.04 -6.27
N GLU A 29 8.79 -4.37 -5.84
CA GLU A 29 10.16 -4.71 -6.24
C GLU A 29 10.58 -6.08 -5.70
N ARG A 30 10.28 -6.38 -4.44
CA ARG A 30 10.54 -7.70 -3.87
C ARG A 30 9.79 -8.81 -4.57
N HIS A 31 8.55 -8.53 -4.95
CA HIS A 31 7.73 -9.50 -5.67
C HIS A 31 8.40 -9.97 -6.97
N LEU A 32 8.97 -9.06 -7.75
CA LEU A 32 9.66 -9.41 -9.00
C LEU A 32 11.05 -10.04 -8.79
N ASN A 33 11.75 -9.66 -7.73
CA ASN A 33 13.18 -9.96 -7.57
C ASN A 33 13.51 -11.06 -6.55
N SER A 34 12.55 -11.48 -5.71
CA SER A 34 12.86 -12.34 -4.55
C SER A 34 12.45 -13.82 -4.68
N GLY A 35 11.90 -14.23 -5.82
CA GLY A 35 11.62 -15.63 -6.10
C GLY A 35 10.44 -16.25 -5.33
N PRO A 36 10.31 -17.62 -5.34
CA PRO A 36 9.13 -18.32 -4.84
C PRO A 36 8.85 -18.16 -3.35
N GLY A 37 9.88 -18.03 -2.52
CA GLY A 37 9.71 -17.87 -1.07
C GLY A 37 8.95 -16.61 -0.71
N TRP A 38 9.25 -15.50 -1.37
CA TRP A 38 8.54 -14.26 -1.18
C TRP A 38 7.07 -14.33 -1.65
N ARG A 39 6.82 -14.97 -2.78
CA ARG A 39 5.46 -15.17 -3.30
C ARG A 39 4.61 -15.97 -2.32
N ASN A 40 5.16 -17.03 -1.74
CA ASN A 40 4.46 -17.84 -0.74
C ASN A 40 4.18 -17.03 0.53
N TYR A 41 5.12 -16.19 0.95
CA TYR A 41 4.92 -15.27 2.08
C TYR A 41 3.77 -14.28 1.81
N VAL A 42 3.72 -13.66 0.64
CA VAL A 42 2.64 -12.74 0.27
C VAL A 42 1.29 -13.46 0.22
N ARG A 43 1.24 -14.69 -0.30
CA ARG A 43 0.02 -15.50 -0.28
C ARG A 43 -0.45 -15.81 1.13
N LEU A 44 0.48 -16.11 2.03
CA LEU A 44 0.17 -16.28 3.44
C LEU A 44 -0.40 -15.00 4.06
N LEU A 45 0.20 -13.85 3.77
CA LEU A 45 -0.31 -12.54 4.23
C LEU A 45 -1.73 -12.28 3.73
N ALA A 46 -1.99 -12.55 2.44
CA ALA A 46 -3.32 -12.38 1.85
C ALA A 46 -4.35 -13.31 2.51
N HIS A 47 -3.97 -14.55 2.79
CA HIS A 47 -4.82 -15.50 3.51
C HIS A 47 -5.13 -15.01 4.92
N LEU A 48 -4.13 -14.57 5.66
CA LEU A 48 -4.31 -13.99 7.00
C LEU A 48 -5.17 -12.72 6.99
N ALA A 49 -5.01 -11.88 5.96
CA ALA A 49 -5.82 -10.67 5.79
C ALA A 49 -7.29 -10.98 5.49
N SER A 50 -7.60 -12.19 4.98
CA SER A 50 -8.98 -12.64 4.76
C SER A 50 -9.65 -13.19 6.03
N GLU A 51 -8.88 -13.48 7.08
CA GLU A 51 -9.39 -13.94 8.36
C GLU A 51 -10.05 -12.81 9.15
N SER A 52 -10.99 -13.18 10.01
CA SER A 52 -11.57 -12.20 10.93
C SER A 52 -10.50 -11.59 11.84
N ALA A 53 -10.59 -10.28 12.09
CA ALA A 53 -9.70 -9.59 13.02
C ALA A 53 -9.77 -10.16 14.46
N SER A 54 -10.81 -10.91 14.77
CA SER A 54 -10.96 -11.60 16.06
C SER A 54 -10.29 -12.98 16.11
N SER A 55 -9.78 -13.52 15.00
CA SER A 55 -9.05 -14.77 14.98
C SER A 55 -7.69 -14.62 15.70
N ASP A 56 -7.21 -15.70 16.35
CA ASP A 56 -5.92 -15.67 17.03
C ASP A 56 -4.75 -15.41 16.08
N TYR A 57 -4.84 -15.92 14.86
CA TYR A 57 -3.86 -15.69 13.81
C TYR A 57 -3.81 -14.21 13.39
N ALA A 58 -4.98 -13.60 13.14
CA ALA A 58 -5.08 -12.20 12.79
C ALA A 58 -4.57 -11.30 13.92
N LYS A 59 -4.91 -11.58 15.18
CA LYS A 59 -4.41 -10.83 16.34
C LYS A 59 -2.90 -10.88 16.44
N THR A 60 -2.28 -12.03 16.23
CA THR A 60 -0.84 -12.19 16.23
C THR A 60 -0.19 -11.40 15.10
N PHE A 61 -0.76 -11.44 13.90
CA PHE A 61 -0.29 -10.72 12.74
C PHE A 61 -0.36 -9.20 12.92
N PHE A 62 -1.50 -8.68 13.35
CA PHE A 62 -1.71 -7.23 13.54
C PHE A 62 -0.94 -6.65 14.72
N LYS A 63 -0.55 -7.46 15.69
CA LYS A 63 0.26 -7.02 16.83
C LYS A 63 1.62 -6.44 16.41
N TYR A 64 2.17 -6.86 15.28
CA TYR A 64 3.47 -6.43 14.77
C TYR A 64 3.37 -5.36 13.68
N ASP A 65 2.20 -4.77 13.49
CA ASP A 65 1.95 -3.83 12.40
C ASP A 65 2.32 -2.37 12.72
N SER A 66 3.48 -2.18 13.36
CA SER A 66 4.01 -0.86 13.68
C SER A 66 4.33 -0.02 12.43
N VAL A 67 4.69 -0.67 11.33
CA VAL A 67 5.02 -0.01 10.06
C VAL A 67 3.76 0.60 9.44
N ASN A 68 2.67 -0.15 9.37
CA ASN A 68 1.41 0.36 8.85
C ASN A 68 0.85 1.49 9.71
N HIS A 69 0.98 1.39 11.03
CA HIS A 69 0.58 2.47 11.91
C HIS A 69 1.38 3.76 11.64
N ALA A 70 2.70 3.64 11.47
CA ALA A 70 3.55 4.78 11.16
C ALA A 70 3.18 5.42 9.82
N PHE A 71 2.89 4.62 8.79
CA PHE A 71 2.40 5.12 7.50
C PHE A 71 1.04 5.80 7.65
N PHE A 72 0.12 5.21 8.38
CA PHE A 72 -1.19 5.81 8.63
C PHE A 72 -1.09 7.20 9.24
N GLU A 73 -0.27 7.36 10.27
CA GLU A 73 -0.06 8.68 10.91
C GLU A 73 0.54 9.70 9.93
N GLU A 74 1.45 9.28 9.05
CA GLU A 74 2.00 10.17 8.04
C GLU A 74 0.97 10.52 6.95
N PHE A 75 0.14 9.58 6.52
CA PHE A 75 -0.98 9.89 5.62
C PHE A 75 -1.92 10.91 6.23
N LYS A 76 -2.28 10.74 7.49
CA LYS A 76 -3.13 11.67 8.23
C LYS A 76 -2.52 13.07 8.28
N ARG A 77 -1.21 13.18 8.53
CA ARG A 77 -0.48 14.46 8.53
C ARG A 77 -0.43 15.12 7.14
N SER A 78 -0.36 14.33 6.09
CA SER A 78 -0.26 14.83 4.70
C SER A 78 -1.56 15.36 4.13
N VAL A 79 -2.69 15.04 4.77
CA VAL A 79 -4.02 15.49 4.34
C VAL A 79 -4.82 16.10 5.51
N PRO A 80 -4.35 17.22 6.10
CA PRO A 80 -4.89 17.74 7.35
C PRO A 80 -6.37 18.16 7.29
N GLY A 81 -6.90 18.44 6.10
CA GLY A 81 -8.31 18.80 5.91
C GLY A 81 -9.25 17.62 5.67
N VAL A 82 -8.71 16.40 5.62
CA VAL A 82 -9.50 15.20 5.35
C VAL A 82 -9.97 14.58 6.69
N PRO A 83 -11.25 14.22 6.83
CA PRO A 83 -11.74 13.53 8.01
C PRO A 83 -10.97 12.24 8.29
N GLU A 84 -10.67 11.95 9.55
CA GLU A 84 -9.88 10.78 9.93
C GLU A 84 -10.48 9.46 9.42
N ALA A 85 -11.81 9.33 9.43
CA ALA A 85 -12.49 8.17 8.86
C ALA A 85 -12.18 7.97 7.37
N SER A 86 -12.08 9.06 6.61
CA SER A 86 -11.73 9.01 5.17
C SER A 86 -10.26 8.59 4.97
N VAL A 87 -9.36 9.02 5.86
CA VAL A 87 -7.96 8.57 5.84
C VAL A 87 -7.87 7.07 6.11
N HIS A 88 -8.64 6.55 7.08
CA HIS A 88 -8.73 5.10 7.34
C HIS A 88 -9.18 4.32 6.12
N TRP A 89 -10.24 4.75 5.47
CA TRP A 89 -10.74 4.08 4.27
C TRP A 89 -9.76 4.15 3.11
N GLY A 90 -9.19 5.31 2.85
CA GLY A 90 -8.19 5.48 1.79
C GLY A 90 -6.95 4.61 2.02
N PHE A 91 -6.44 4.58 3.24
CA PHE A 91 -5.30 3.74 3.58
C PHE A 91 -5.64 2.24 3.51
N TYR A 92 -6.82 1.85 3.96
CA TYR A 92 -7.30 0.47 3.82
C TYR A 92 -7.37 0.04 2.35
N PHE A 93 -7.90 0.89 1.48
CA PHE A 93 -7.93 0.59 0.04
C PHE A 93 -6.52 0.48 -0.55
N LEU A 94 -5.60 1.33 -0.12
CA LEU A 94 -4.21 1.26 -0.54
C LEU A 94 -3.54 -0.05 -0.10
N GLN A 95 -3.77 -0.48 1.14
CA GLN A 95 -3.29 -1.77 1.65
C GLN A 95 -3.84 -2.94 0.83
N THR A 96 -5.12 -2.93 0.53
CA THR A 96 -5.77 -3.96 -0.28
C THR A 96 -5.19 -4.01 -1.69
N ALA A 97 -4.99 -2.85 -2.32
CA ALA A 97 -4.37 -2.75 -3.64
C ALA A 97 -2.94 -3.30 -3.61
N ASN A 98 -2.16 -2.96 -2.57
CA ASN A 98 -0.79 -3.45 -2.42
C ASN A 98 -0.72 -4.97 -2.33
N ILE A 99 -1.52 -5.58 -1.48
CA ILE A 99 -1.59 -7.03 -1.33
C ILE A 99 -1.98 -7.69 -2.65
N ASN A 100 -3.02 -7.19 -3.31
CA ASN A 100 -3.51 -7.77 -4.55
C ASN A 100 -2.50 -7.68 -5.70
N LEU A 101 -1.82 -6.56 -5.82
CA LEU A 101 -0.75 -6.37 -6.81
C LEU A 101 0.43 -7.32 -6.57
N CYS A 102 0.75 -7.61 -5.32
CA CYS A 102 1.84 -8.52 -4.96
C CYS A 102 1.48 -10.00 -5.05
N LEU A 103 0.20 -10.35 -5.24
CA LEU A 103 -0.23 -11.75 -5.43
C LEU A 103 0.14 -12.33 -6.80
N ASP A 104 0.45 -11.49 -7.77
CA ASP A 104 0.85 -11.88 -9.13
C ASP A 104 -0.12 -12.87 -9.79
N THR A 105 -1.37 -12.48 -9.84
CA THR A 105 -2.41 -13.28 -10.50
C THR A 105 -2.45 -13.08 -12.01
N GLN A 106 -1.72 -12.10 -12.53
CA GLN A 106 -1.78 -11.66 -13.94
C GLN A 106 -3.20 -11.30 -14.40
N LEU A 107 -4.06 -10.97 -13.44
CA LEU A 107 -5.46 -10.68 -13.74
C LEU A 107 -5.61 -9.46 -14.66
N ILE A 108 -4.85 -8.40 -14.40
CA ILE A 108 -4.89 -7.18 -15.22
C ILE A 108 -4.44 -7.44 -16.64
N ASP A 109 -3.43 -8.31 -16.83
CA ASP A 109 -2.95 -8.69 -18.16
C ASP A 109 -4.07 -9.34 -18.97
N HIS A 110 -4.82 -10.26 -18.38
CA HIS A 110 -5.97 -10.91 -19.00
C HIS A 110 -7.14 -9.96 -19.24
N GLN A 111 -7.52 -9.17 -18.23
CA GLN A 111 -8.65 -8.25 -18.36
C GLN A 111 -8.45 -7.17 -19.41
N SER A 112 -7.20 -6.78 -19.63
CA SER A 112 -6.84 -5.73 -20.59
C SER A 112 -6.41 -6.26 -21.97
N ASP A 113 -6.51 -7.57 -22.21
CA ASP A 113 -6.01 -8.22 -23.42
C ASP A 113 -4.54 -7.86 -23.71
N GLY A 114 -3.72 -7.79 -22.67
CA GLY A 114 -2.30 -7.49 -22.77
C GLY A 114 -1.96 -5.99 -22.88
N LEU A 115 -2.94 -5.10 -22.84
CA LEU A 115 -2.68 -3.66 -22.83
C LEU A 115 -1.93 -3.20 -21.58
N CYS A 116 -2.20 -3.84 -20.44
CA CYS A 116 -1.54 -3.59 -19.17
C CYS A 116 -0.71 -4.81 -18.77
N SER A 117 0.42 -4.56 -18.10
CA SER A 117 1.30 -5.62 -17.61
C SER A 117 1.46 -5.52 -16.10
N SER A 118 1.21 -6.63 -15.40
CA SER A 118 1.41 -6.74 -13.95
C SER A 118 2.87 -6.69 -13.52
N THR A 119 3.81 -6.72 -14.47
CA THR A 119 5.26 -6.65 -14.19
C THR A 119 5.86 -5.26 -14.41
N ASP A 120 5.10 -4.31 -14.94
CA ASP A 120 5.56 -2.93 -15.18
C ASP A 120 5.41 -2.09 -13.90
N ILE A 121 6.38 -2.22 -12.99
CA ILE A 121 6.36 -1.55 -11.69
C ILE A 121 6.27 -0.03 -11.83
N GLU A 122 7.04 0.58 -12.72
CA GLU A 122 7.06 2.03 -12.84
C GLU A 122 5.71 2.60 -13.29
N LEU A 123 5.07 1.91 -14.21
CA LEU A 123 3.74 2.28 -14.66
C LEU A 123 2.68 2.04 -13.56
N ILE A 124 2.75 0.92 -12.86
CA ILE A 124 1.87 0.62 -11.74
C ILE A 124 1.97 1.71 -10.68
N ILE A 125 3.18 2.07 -10.26
CA ILE A 125 3.41 3.12 -9.26
C ILE A 125 2.86 4.46 -9.75
N SER A 126 3.08 4.80 -11.02
CA SER A 126 2.53 6.03 -11.62
C SER A 126 1.01 6.09 -11.50
N TYR A 127 0.31 5.03 -11.85
CA TYR A 127 -1.15 4.96 -11.74
C TYR A 127 -1.63 4.98 -10.30
N VAL A 128 -1.01 4.22 -9.41
CA VAL A 128 -1.35 4.20 -7.99
C VAL A 128 -1.23 5.59 -7.38
N LYS A 129 -0.13 6.30 -7.68
CA LYS A 129 0.07 7.68 -7.22
C LYS A 129 -1.06 8.60 -7.69
N LYS A 130 -1.42 8.53 -8.96
CA LYS A 130 -2.50 9.37 -9.54
C LYS A 130 -3.85 9.09 -8.90
N PHE A 131 -4.26 7.82 -8.86
CA PHE A 131 -5.57 7.44 -8.34
C PHE A 131 -5.72 7.69 -6.85
N PHE A 132 -4.74 7.29 -6.06
CA PHE A 132 -4.82 7.44 -4.61
C PHE A 132 -4.60 8.89 -4.16
N SER A 133 -3.71 9.64 -4.78
CA SER A 133 -3.56 11.07 -4.48
C SER A 133 -4.87 11.82 -4.75
N ALA A 134 -5.48 11.61 -5.91
CA ALA A 134 -6.76 12.22 -6.22
C ALA A 134 -7.87 11.77 -5.26
N GLY A 135 -7.90 10.48 -4.90
CA GLY A 135 -8.88 9.95 -3.94
C GLY A 135 -8.76 10.59 -2.57
N PHE A 136 -7.56 10.69 -2.03
CA PHE A 136 -7.32 11.34 -0.73
C PHE A 136 -7.65 12.84 -0.78
N GLU A 137 -7.24 13.55 -1.83
CA GLU A 137 -7.50 14.98 -1.99
C GLU A 137 -8.99 15.29 -2.13
N LYS A 138 -9.77 14.42 -2.75
CA LYS A 138 -11.21 14.57 -2.93
C LYS A 138 -12.04 14.08 -1.73
N ALA A 139 -11.45 13.36 -0.80
CA ALA A 139 -12.13 12.78 0.35
C ALA A 139 -12.35 13.81 1.49
N VAL A 140 -12.46 15.08 1.19
CA VAL A 140 -12.62 16.18 2.15
C VAL A 140 -14.00 16.24 2.78
N ARG A 141 -14.96 15.50 2.22
CA ARG A 141 -16.34 15.51 2.66
C ARG A 141 -16.85 14.15 3.11
#